data_5d8751dbfe4e8c6c8973825168ec7046
#
_entry.id   5d8751dbfe4e8c6c8973825168ec7046
#
_cell.length_a   1.000
_cell.length_b   1.000
_cell.length_c   1.000
_cell.angle_alpha   90.00
_cell.angle_beta   90.00
_cell.angle_gamma   90.00
#
_symmetry.space_group_name_H-M   'P 1'
#
loop_
_entity.id
_entity.type
_entity.pdbx_description
1 polymer ?
#
loop_
_entity_poly.entity_id
_entity_poly.type
_entity_poly.pdbx_seq_one_letter_code
_entity_poly.pdbx_strand_id
1 'polypeptide(L)'
;MRALFLLLVLLSPALAADKPNVLLLLVDDLKPALGCYGDKLAITPNIDRLAARALRFDLAYCNQAVCAASRTALLLGSRPTSTGLHGLSRFHRDSIPDAVTLPQHFMANGYRVEGIGKIFHTGHGNRDDAASWSVPWTPQPGVEYRLPESTGGGKLTREEAYFTNQRLGDIGALPKGAAIDIADVPDNAYGDGRTAELGIERLQAAAKREQPFFLALGIAKPHLPFTAPRKYFEMHDKAKFALAAYTRPPQDAPAVAGKKAGEITNYEPVPANGVVSDELARDLIHAYYAAATFADAQIGKVLDELQRLGLEKNTIIILWGDHGWHLGDHGIWTKHTNYEQANRIPLLIVAPGVTQPGSASKQPTESVDLFPTLAELAGLPAPRGPQPIDGVSLVPVLRDPAKIVRDHACHSYPRGPLMGRAIRTQRYRLVEWKLPDTDPATAQLELYDYETDPLETQNLAATKPGIVTQLRAILARHPEALAKPPTKDKL
;
A
#
# COMPACT_ATOMS: atom_id res chain seq x y z
N MET A 1 -16.36 -17.22 73.75
CA MET A 1 -15.16 -17.06 72.91
C MET A 1 -15.61 -17.23 71.45
N ARG A 2 -15.76 -16.14 70.69
CA ARG A 2 -16.11 -16.16 69.25
C ARG A 2 -14.81 -15.95 68.45
N ALA A 3 -14.37 -16.96 67.74
CA ALA A 3 -13.20 -16.89 66.87
C ALA A 3 -13.56 -16.13 65.60
N LEU A 4 -12.92 -15.00 65.34
CA LEU A 4 -13.04 -14.19 64.13
C LEU A 4 -12.03 -14.74 63.11
N PHE A 5 -12.52 -15.42 62.05
CA PHE A 5 -11.72 -15.85 60.91
C PHE A 5 -11.52 -14.66 59.98
N LEU A 6 -10.30 -14.12 59.94
CA LEU A 6 -9.90 -13.12 58.97
C LEU A 6 -9.58 -13.80 57.63
N LEU A 7 -10.44 -13.62 56.62
CA LEU A 7 -10.23 -14.12 55.27
C LEU A 7 -9.25 -13.15 54.55
N LEU A 8 -7.98 -13.55 54.46
CA LEU A 8 -6.98 -12.82 53.70
C LEU A 8 -7.24 -13.07 52.19
N VAL A 9 -7.88 -12.15 51.49
CA VAL A 9 -7.99 -12.17 50.03
C VAL A 9 -6.63 -11.75 49.46
N LEU A 10 -5.84 -12.71 49.02
CA LEU A 10 -4.67 -12.48 48.18
C LEU A 10 -5.08 -11.96 46.82
N LEU A 11 -5.12 -10.66 46.65
CA LEU A 11 -5.16 -10.01 45.32
C LEU A 11 -3.83 -10.34 44.63
N SER A 12 -3.80 -11.40 43.83
CA SER A 12 -2.73 -11.59 42.83
C SER A 12 -2.75 -10.37 41.90
N PRO A 13 -1.63 -9.65 41.75
CA PRO A 13 -1.58 -8.65 40.67
C PRO A 13 -1.78 -9.38 39.38
N ALA A 14 -2.87 -9.05 38.66
CA ALA A 14 -2.99 -9.43 37.27
C ALA A 14 -1.75 -8.86 36.56
N LEU A 15 -0.82 -9.73 36.15
CA LEU A 15 0.27 -9.32 35.27
C LEU A 15 -0.43 -8.67 34.06
N ALA A 16 -0.27 -7.36 33.92
CA ALA A 16 -0.69 -6.68 32.72
C ALA A 16 0.03 -7.41 31.58
N ALA A 17 -0.74 -8.03 30.69
CA ALA A 17 -0.15 -8.70 29.53
C ALA A 17 0.74 -7.70 28.81
N ASP A 18 2.00 -8.07 28.57
CA ASP A 18 2.96 -7.21 27.88
C ASP A 18 2.36 -6.75 26.55
N LYS A 19 2.28 -5.45 26.33
CA LYS A 19 1.77 -4.87 25.08
C LYS A 19 2.59 -5.44 23.92
N PRO A 20 1.96 -5.98 22.87
CA PRO A 20 2.70 -6.50 21.73
C PRO A 20 3.44 -5.38 20.99
N ASN A 21 4.62 -5.69 20.49
CA ASN A 21 5.31 -4.82 19.54
C ASN A 21 4.58 -4.81 18.18
N VAL A 22 4.89 -3.82 17.35
CA VAL A 22 4.38 -3.72 15.99
C VAL A 22 5.52 -3.53 15.00
N LEU A 23 5.57 -4.38 13.97
CA LEU A 23 6.38 -4.22 12.77
C LEU A 23 5.46 -4.03 11.58
N LEU A 24 5.45 -2.81 11.03
CA LEU A 24 4.65 -2.43 9.87
C LEU A 24 5.55 -2.31 8.63
N LEU A 25 5.40 -3.25 7.69
CA LEU A 25 6.13 -3.32 6.43
C LEU A 25 5.24 -2.77 5.32
N LEU A 26 5.60 -1.59 4.79
CA LEU A 26 4.87 -0.91 3.73
C LEU A 26 5.68 -1.02 2.43
N VAL A 27 5.10 -1.62 1.40
CA VAL A 27 5.79 -1.88 0.13
C VAL A 27 5.10 -1.10 -0.99
N ASP A 28 5.90 -0.36 -1.78
CA ASP A 28 5.39 0.57 -2.79
C ASP A 28 5.17 -0.12 -4.14
N ASP A 29 4.04 0.14 -4.81
CA ASP A 29 3.65 -0.45 -6.11
C ASP A 29 3.58 -1.99 -6.12
N LEU A 30 3.44 -2.65 -4.96
CA LEU A 30 3.41 -4.10 -4.88
C LEU A 30 2.00 -4.65 -5.14
N LYS A 31 1.80 -5.23 -6.33
CA LYS A 31 0.59 -6.03 -6.62
C LYS A 31 0.72 -7.45 -6.03
N PRO A 32 -0.37 -8.26 -5.97
CA PRO A 32 -0.30 -9.66 -5.51
C PRO A 32 0.45 -10.60 -6.46
N ALA A 33 1.58 -10.16 -7.05
CA ALA A 33 2.52 -10.95 -7.86
C ALA A 33 3.55 -11.59 -6.92
N LEU A 34 3.08 -12.49 -6.04
CA LEU A 34 3.82 -13.14 -4.97
C LEU A 34 3.51 -14.64 -4.96
N GLY A 35 4.48 -15.48 -4.57
CA GLY A 35 4.30 -16.92 -4.49
C GLY A 35 3.12 -17.31 -3.60
N CYS A 36 2.97 -16.71 -2.43
CA CYS A 36 1.86 -16.96 -1.50
C CYS A 36 0.48 -16.53 -2.06
N TYR A 37 0.40 -15.70 -3.10
CA TYR A 37 -0.83 -15.39 -3.84
C TYR A 37 -1.02 -16.25 -5.09
N GLY A 38 -0.16 -17.24 -5.31
CA GLY A 38 -0.26 -18.21 -6.41
C GLY A 38 0.46 -17.83 -7.69
N ASP A 39 1.24 -16.76 -7.70
CA ASP A 39 2.08 -16.37 -8.83
C ASP A 39 3.30 -17.32 -8.92
N LYS A 40 3.38 -18.06 -10.03
CA LYS A 40 4.43 -19.08 -10.23
C LYS A 40 5.75 -18.51 -10.74
N LEU A 41 5.76 -17.25 -11.17
CA LEU A 41 6.95 -16.56 -11.66
C LEU A 41 7.61 -15.72 -10.57
N ALA A 42 6.87 -15.39 -9.53
CA ALA A 42 7.38 -14.65 -8.40
C ALA A 42 8.40 -15.47 -7.60
N ILE A 43 9.50 -14.85 -7.23
CA ILE A 43 10.52 -15.42 -6.34
C ILE A 43 10.53 -14.59 -5.07
N THR A 44 9.64 -14.97 -4.12
CA THR A 44 9.39 -14.21 -2.89
C THR A 44 9.41 -15.09 -1.64
N PRO A 45 10.51 -15.88 -1.43
CA PRO A 45 10.53 -16.90 -0.39
C PRO A 45 10.37 -16.36 1.03
N ASN A 46 10.76 -15.12 1.29
CA ASN A 46 10.66 -14.51 2.63
C ASN A 46 9.24 -14.04 2.94
N ILE A 47 8.56 -13.43 1.98
CA ILE A 47 7.14 -13.06 2.08
C ILE A 47 6.29 -14.33 2.15
N ASP A 48 6.62 -15.38 1.38
CA ASP A 48 5.93 -16.66 1.42
C ASP A 48 6.08 -17.35 2.79
N ARG A 49 7.27 -17.28 3.40
CA ARG A 49 7.52 -17.74 4.76
C ARG A 49 6.73 -16.94 5.80
N LEU A 50 6.60 -15.61 5.62
CA LEU A 50 5.73 -14.78 6.46
C LEU A 50 4.26 -15.19 6.30
N ALA A 51 3.80 -15.42 5.08
CA ALA A 51 2.44 -15.84 4.77
C ALA A 51 2.07 -17.18 5.43
N ALA A 52 3.02 -18.11 5.56
CA ALA A 52 2.83 -19.37 6.26
C ALA A 52 2.50 -19.20 7.76
N ARG A 53 2.74 -18.02 8.33
CA ARG A 53 2.45 -17.66 9.72
C ARG A 53 1.33 -16.64 9.85
N ALA A 54 0.92 -16.03 8.75
CA ALA A 54 -0.06 -14.96 8.69
C ALA A 54 -1.46 -15.46 8.34
N LEU A 55 -2.46 -14.60 8.56
CA LEU A 55 -3.67 -14.62 7.75
C LEU A 55 -3.40 -13.78 6.49
N ARG A 56 -3.63 -14.36 5.32
CA ARG A 56 -3.59 -13.70 4.03
C ARG A 56 -4.98 -13.19 3.64
N PHE A 57 -5.09 -11.93 3.25
CA PHE A 57 -6.32 -11.37 2.72
C PHE A 57 -6.31 -11.44 1.19
N ASP A 58 -7.17 -12.26 0.61
CA ASP A 58 -7.25 -12.44 -0.85
C ASP A 58 -7.90 -11.26 -1.57
N LEU A 59 -8.73 -10.50 -0.85
CA LEU A 59 -9.51 -9.36 -1.35
C LEU A 59 -9.23 -8.09 -0.53
N ALA A 60 -7.95 -7.70 -0.43
CA ALA A 60 -7.54 -6.45 0.16
C ALA A 60 -7.36 -5.37 -0.90
N TYR A 61 -7.80 -4.15 -0.60
CA TYR A 61 -7.83 -3.02 -1.55
C TYR A 61 -7.28 -1.75 -0.92
N CYS A 62 -6.51 -0.99 -1.70
CA CYS A 62 -6.21 0.39 -1.37
C CYS A 62 -7.44 1.27 -1.59
N ASN A 63 -7.53 2.40 -0.89
CA ASN A 63 -8.67 3.31 -1.03
C ASN A 63 -8.53 4.28 -2.21
N GLN A 64 -7.32 4.45 -2.72
CA GLN A 64 -7.02 5.13 -3.99
C GLN A 64 -5.67 4.65 -4.51
N ALA A 65 -5.60 4.24 -5.77
CA ALA A 65 -4.37 3.73 -6.38
C ALA A 65 -3.39 4.87 -6.73
N VAL A 66 -2.86 5.52 -5.70
CA VAL A 66 -1.80 6.53 -5.74
C VAL A 66 -1.12 6.63 -4.37
N CYS A 67 0.20 6.61 -4.34
CA CYS A 67 1.00 6.42 -3.12
C CYS A 67 0.59 7.35 -1.97
N ALA A 68 0.52 8.69 -2.19
CA ALA A 68 0.23 9.62 -1.11
C ALA A 68 -1.18 9.44 -0.53
N ALA A 69 -2.22 9.30 -1.39
CA ALA A 69 -3.58 9.13 -0.91
C ALA A 69 -3.79 7.78 -0.22
N SER A 70 -3.20 6.69 -0.76
CA SER A 70 -3.30 5.36 -0.16
C SER A 70 -2.60 5.30 1.21
N ARG A 71 -1.36 5.81 1.30
CA ARG A 71 -0.59 5.84 2.56
C ARG A 71 -1.26 6.72 3.61
N THR A 72 -1.76 7.89 3.19
CA THR A 72 -2.53 8.78 4.07
C THR A 72 -3.82 8.12 4.56
N ALA A 73 -4.53 7.39 3.69
CA ALA A 73 -5.74 6.67 4.09
C ALA A 73 -5.46 5.62 5.18
N LEU A 74 -4.41 4.80 5.03
CA LEU A 74 -3.98 3.85 6.07
C LEU A 74 -3.63 4.58 7.37
N LEU A 75 -2.77 5.61 7.27
CA LEU A 75 -2.19 6.28 8.45
C LEU A 75 -3.21 7.15 9.22
N LEU A 76 -4.28 7.61 8.56
CA LEU A 76 -5.39 8.33 9.21
C LEU A 76 -6.59 7.43 9.55
N GLY A 77 -6.68 6.23 8.99
CA GLY A 77 -7.89 5.40 9.08
C GLY A 77 -9.08 5.98 8.31
N SER A 78 -8.84 6.90 7.37
CA SER A 78 -9.86 7.70 6.67
C SER A 78 -9.74 7.56 5.17
N ARG A 79 -10.87 7.35 4.49
CA ARG A 79 -10.89 7.31 3.02
C ARG A 79 -10.55 8.66 2.39
N PRO A 80 -9.90 8.70 1.23
CA PRO A 80 -9.71 9.95 0.48
C PRO A 80 -11.03 10.67 0.16
N THR A 81 -12.12 9.92 -0.05
CA THR A 81 -13.46 10.48 -0.26
C THR A 81 -14.00 11.22 0.96
N SER A 82 -13.64 10.78 2.16
CA SER A 82 -14.08 11.41 3.42
C SER A 82 -13.21 12.60 3.84
N THR A 83 -11.99 12.71 3.32
CA THR A 83 -11.03 13.76 3.71
C THR A 83 -10.75 14.78 2.60
N GLY A 84 -11.07 14.44 1.34
CA GLY A 84 -10.66 15.22 0.17
C GLY A 84 -9.16 15.10 -0.18
N LEU A 85 -8.40 14.28 0.53
CA LEU A 85 -6.95 14.10 0.35
C LEU A 85 -6.65 13.17 -0.84
N HIS A 86 -6.92 13.65 -2.04
CA HIS A 86 -6.70 12.93 -3.28
C HIS A 86 -5.38 13.31 -3.95
N GLY A 87 -4.72 12.33 -4.61
CA GLY A 87 -3.51 12.56 -5.43
C GLY A 87 -2.21 12.60 -4.63
N LEU A 88 -1.14 13.20 -5.21
CA LEU A 88 0.24 13.09 -4.70
C LEU A 88 0.65 14.26 -3.78
N SER A 89 0.19 15.48 -4.07
CA SER A 89 0.81 16.73 -3.57
C SER A 89 0.08 17.33 -2.36
N ARG A 90 -0.55 16.49 -1.51
CA ARG A 90 -1.33 17.00 -0.40
C ARG A 90 -0.84 16.43 0.91
N PHE A 91 -0.32 17.31 1.74
CA PHE A 91 0.01 17.00 3.11
C PHE A 91 -1.25 17.09 3.98
N HIS A 92 -1.55 16.04 4.73
CA HIS A 92 -2.81 15.94 5.47
C HIS A 92 -3.01 17.07 6.50
N ARG A 93 -1.92 17.54 7.13
CA ARG A 93 -2.02 18.62 8.13
C ARG A 93 -2.34 19.99 7.54
N ASP A 94 -2.17 20.19 6.24
CA ASP A 94 -2.62 21.43 5.61
C ASP A 94 -4.15 21.53 5.56
N SER A 95 -4.85 20.39 5.58
CA SER A 95 -6.32 20.30 5.56
C SER A 95 -6.90 19.91 6.92
N ILE A 96 -6.21 19.07 7.69
CA ILE A 96 -6.62 18.56 8.99
C ILE A 96 -5.44 18.71 9.96
N PRO A 97 -5.17 19.94 10.49
CA PRO A 97 -3.97 20.24 11.28
C PRO A 97 -3.79 19.32 12.49
N ASP A 98 -4.86 18.99 13.16
CA ASP A 98 -4.89 18.20 14.40
C ASP A 98 -5.18 16.72 14.15
N ALA A 99 -5.02 16.23 12.91
CA ALA A 99 -5.21 14.83 12.58
C ALA A 99 -4.36 13.93 13.49
N VAL A 100 -4.95 12.84 13.98
CA VAL A 100 -4.26 11.83 14.78
C VAL A 100 -3.89 10.67 13.86
N THR A 101 -2.60 10.51 13.59
CA THR A 101 -2.10 9.41 12.76
C THR A 101 -1.98 8.11 13.55
N LEU A 102 -1.99 6.98 12.85
CA LEU A 102 -1.74 5.67 13.43
C LEU A 102 -0.45 5.64 14.28
N PRO A 103 0.72 6.13 13.81
CA PRO A 103 1.93 6.22 14.65
C PRO A 103 1.72 7.10 15.88
N GLN A 104 1.08 8.28 15.75
CA GLN A 104 0.80 9.15 16.90
C GLN A 104 -0.09 8.48 17.95
N HIS A 105 -1.10 7.71 17.51
CA HIS A 105 -1.96 6.98 18.42
C HIS A 105 -1.17 5.97 19.26
N PHE A 106 -0.23 5.24 18.65
CA PHE A 106 0.65 4.34 19.37
C PHE A 106 1.60 5.08 20.32
N MET A 107 2.19 6.19 19.86
CA MET A 107 3.09 7.02 20.68
C MET A 107 2.36 7.56 21.93
N ALA A 108 1.14 8.07 21.77
CA ALA A 108 0.31 8.55 22.89
C ALA A 108 -0.05 7.43 23.90
N ASN A 109 0.02 6.17 23.48
CA ASN A 109 -0.24 5.01 24.32
C ASN A 109 1.04 4.29 24.81
N GLY A 110 2.17 4.99 24.83
CA GLY A 110 3.39 4.55 25.48
C GLY A 110 4.35 3.73 24.62
N TYR A 111 4.11 3.63 23.30
CA TYR A 111 5.05 2.99 22.38
C TYR A 111 6.20 3.92 22.00
N ARG A 112 7.37 3.34 21.76
CA ARG A 112 8.42 4.01 21.00
C ARG A 112 8.14 3.80 19.52
N VAL A 113 7.92 4.90 18.80
CA VAL A 113 7.46 4.89 17.41
C VAL A 113 8.56 5.41 16.50
N GLU A 114 9.01 4.59 15.57
CA GLU A 114 10.11 4.91 14.65
C GLU A 114 9.73 4.58 13.21
N GLY A 115 10.15 5.42 12.26
CA GLY A 115 9.90 5.27 10.83
C GLY A 115 11.17 5.36 10.00
N ILE A 116 11.34 4.45 9.02
CA ILE A 116 12.48 4.41 8.09
C ILE A 116 11.95 4.19 6.67
N GLY A 117 12.50 4.90 5.69
CA GLY A 117 12.13 4.76 4.28
C GLY A 117 10.78 5.38 3.95
N LYS A 118 10.06 4.84 2.98
CA LYS A 118 8.83 5.43 2.42
C LYS A 118 7.60 5.08 3.24
N ILE A 119 7.28 5.82 4.31
CA ILE A 119 6.08 5.63 5.15
C ILE A 119 4.97 6.57 4.68
N PHE A 120 5.10 7.88 4.93
CA PHE A 120 4.35 8.90 4.20
C PHE A 120 4.94 9.03 2.79
N HIS A 121 4.16 9.59 1.87
CA HIS A 121 4.72 9.96 0.59
C HIS A 121 5.48 11.29 0.74
N THR A 122 6.77 11.26 0.50
CA THR A 122 7.63 12.46 0.39
C THR A 122 7.99 12.68 -1.07
N GLY A 123 8.17 13.93 -1.46
CA GLY A 123 8.34 14.30 -2.85
C GLY A 123 7.09 14.92 -3.47
N HIS A 124 7.18 15.43 -4.67
CA HIS A 124 6.10 16.12 -5.39
C HIS A 124 5.45 17.27 -4.58
N GLY A 125 6.25 17.94 -3.72
CA GLY A 125 5.77 18.96 -2.79
C GLY A 125 5.17 18.43 -1.49
N ASN A 126 5.06 17.12 -1.31
CA ASN A 126 4.61 16.49 -0.07
C ASN A 126 5.78 16.17 0.87
N ARG A 127 5.52 15.98 2.16
CA ARG A 127 6.54 15.82 3.20
C ARG A 127 6.15 14.76 4.23
N ASP A 128 7.13 14.37 5.05
CA ASP A 128 6.91 13.52 6.22
C ASP A 128 6.14 14.28 7.33
N ASP A 129 5.55 13.52 8.24
CA ASP A 129 4.87 14.06 9.44
C ASP A 129 5.74 13.86 10.68
N ALA A 130 6.53 14.87 11.03
CA ALA A 130 7.42 14.82 12.18
C ALA A 130 6.69 14.53 13.52
N ALA A 131 5.41 14.89 13.64
CA ALA A 131 4.61 14.65 14.83
C ALA A 131 4.24 13.15 15.01
N SER A 132 4.43 12.33 14.00
CA SER A 132 4.15 10.90 14.03
C SER A 132 5.24 10.05 14.68
N TRP A 133 6.41 10.61 15.03
CA TRP A 133 7.58 9.84 15.41
C TRP A 133 8.16 10.22 16.76
N SER A 134 8.64 9.22 17.52
CA SER A 134 9.38 9.44 18.78
C SER A 134 10.80 9.96 18.55
N VAL A 135 11.35 9.74 17.36
CA VAL A 135 12.65 10.25 16.88
C VAL A 135 12.47 10.68 15.42
N PRO A 136 13.31 11.57 14.90
CA PRO A 136 13.22 11.97 13.51
C PRO A 136 13.14 10.77 12.56
N TRP A 137 12.18 10.80 11.64
CA TRP A 137 12.06 9.83 10.56
C TRP A 137 13.37 9.78 9.75
N THR A 138 13.77 8.57 9.34
CA THR A 138 15.00 8.37 8.57
C THR A 138 14.65 8.13 7.09
N PRO A 139 14.82 9.14 6.20
CA PRO A 139 14.55 8.99 4.78
C PRO A 139 15.51 8.02 4.11
N GLN A 140 14.99 7.31 3.11
CA GLN A 140 15.80 6.61 2.11
C GLN A 140 15.26 6.94 0.72
N PRO A 141 16.14 7.15 -0.28
CA PRO A 141 15.71 7.43 -1.63
C PRO A 141 14.89 6.26 -2.21
N GLY A 142 13.73 6.57 -2.81
CA GLY A 142 12.94 5.61 -3.56
C GLY A 142 13.30 5.56 -5.04
N VAL A 143 13.89 6.65 -5.56
CA VAL A 143 14.37 6.76 -6.94
C VAL A 143 15.88 6.96 -6.90
N GLU A 144 16.62 5.96 -7.35
CA GLU A 144 18.09 5.95 -7.38
C GLU A 144 18.59 5.17 -8.59
N TYR A 145 19.72 5.63 -9.14
CA TYR A 145 20.44 4.96 -10.23
C TYR A 145 21.88 4.68 -9.82
N ARG A 146 22.47 3.64 -10.40
CA ARG A 146 23.87 3.27 -10.17
C ARG A 146 24.72 3.35 -11.43
N LEU A 147 24.08 3.29 -12.60
CA LEU A 147 24.77 3.37 -13.88
C LEU A 147 24.66 4.79 -14.47
N PRO A 148 25.77 5.43 -14.84
CA PRO A 148 25.74 6.77 -15.45
C PRO A 148 24.87 6.83 -16.71
N GLU A 149 24.83 5.80 -17.52
CA GLU A 149 23.99 5.70 -18.72
C GLU A 149 22.51 5.78 -18.41
N SER A 150 22.08 5.34 -17.24
CA SER A 150 20.69 5.40 -16.79
C SER A 150 20.19 6.82 -16.51
N THR A 151 21.11 7.79 -16.43
CA THR A 151 20.80 9.19 -16.08
C THR A 151 21.34 10.21 -17.12
N GLY A 152 21.70 9.73 -18.32
CA GLY A 152 22.27 10.60 -19.35
C GLY A 152 23.66 11.13 -18.97
N GLY A 153 24.51 10.31 -18.37
CA GLY A 153 25.89 10.63 -17.99
C GLY A 153 26.05 11.08 -16.54
N GLY A 154 25.32 10.49 -15.60
CA GLY A 154 25.42 10.79 -14.17
C GLY A 154 24.73 12.09 -13.74
N LYS A 155 23.78 12.59 -14.52
CA LYS A 155 23.02 13.81 -14.20
C LYS A 155 21.86 13.51 -13.25
N LEU A 156 21.47 14.53 -12.46
CA LEU A 156 20.22 14.49 -11.72
C LEU A 156 19.04 14.32 -12.69
N THR A 157 18.21 13.32 -12.46
CA THR A 157 17.01 13.09 -13.27
C THR A 157 15.81 13.87 -12.73
N ARG A 158 14.80 14.04 -13.59
CA ARG A 158 13.54 14.69 -13.22
C ARG A 158 12.86 14.01 -12.05
N GLU A 159 12.77 12.70 -12.05
CA GLU A 159 12.10 11.95 -10.99
C GLU A 159 12.87 11.99 -9.66
N GLU A 160 14.20 11.88 -9.68
CA GLU A 160 15.02 12.12 -8.47
C GLU A 160 14.77 13.50 -7.88
N ALA A 161 14.68 14.54 -8.73
CA ALA A 161 14.38 15.90 -8.28
C ALA A 161 12.99 16.03 -7.66
N TYR A 162 11.96 15.40 -8.25
CA TYR A 162 10.60 15.38 -7.69
C TYR A 162 10.55 14.65 -6.35
N PHE A 163 11.17 13.47 -6.25
CA PHE A 163 11.15 12.66 -5.03
C PHE A 163 11.97 13.25 -3.87
N THR A 164 12.94 14.11 -4.17
CA THR A 164 13.74 14.81 -3.15
C THR A 164 13.29 16.25 -2.91
N ASN A 165 12.17 16.68 -3.49
CA ASN A 165 11.64 18.05 -3.37
C ASN A 165 12.67 19.13 -3.73
N GLN A 166 13.48 18.90 -4.76
CA GLN A 166 14.47 19.89 -5.22
C GLN A 166 13.76 21.19 -5.64
N ARG A 167 14.28 22.32 -5.18
CA ARG A 167 13.79 23.65 -5.56
C ARG A 167 14.55 24.13 -6.78
N LEU A 168 14.25 23.57 -7.94
CA LEU A 168 14.83 23.94 -9.22
C LEU A 168 13.82 24.77 -10.03
N GLY A 169 14.31 25.71 -10.84
CA GLY A 169 13.45 26.60 -11.61
C GLY A 169 12.56 25.85 -12.63
N ASP A 170 13.11 24.81 -13.26
CA ASP A 170 12.39 23.96 -14.20
C ASP A 170 12.84 22.49 -14.06
N ILE A 171 12.15 21.75 -13.19
CA ILE A 171 12.38 20.30 -13.04
C ILE A 171 12.03 19.56 -14.35
N GLY A 172 11.07 20.08 -15.13
CA GLY A 172 10.65 19.46 -16.39
C GLY A 172 11.76 19.42 -17.44
N ALA A 173 12.72 20.33 -17.38
CA ALA A 173 13.87 20.38 -18.28
C ALA A 173 14.99 19.37 -17.93
N LEU A 174 14.94 18.73 -16.77
CA LEU A 174 15.89 17.69 -16.40
C LEU A 174 15.70 16.43 -17.25
N PRO A 175 16.76 15.64 -17.47
CA PRO A 175 16.65 14.40 -18.21
C PRO A 175 15.71 13.42 -17.53
N LYS A 176 15.05 12.60 -18.34
CA LYS A 176 14.37 11.39 -17.82
C LYS A 176 15.45 10.37 -17.46
N GLY A 177 15.24 9.66 -16.37
CA GLY A 177 16.04 8.48 -16.05
C GLY A 177 15.54 7.24 -16.78
N ALA A 178 16.35 6.18 -16.79
CA ALA A 178 15.96 4.90 -17.34
C ALA A 178 14.82 4.25 -16.52
N ALA A 179 13.93 3.53 -17.18
CA ALA A 179 12.90 2.73 -16.50
C ALA A 179 13.52 1.52 -15.75
N ILE A 180 14.70 1.09 -16.17
CA ILE A 180 15.41 -0.09 -15.65
C ILE A 180 16.89 0.26 -15.44
N ASP A 181 17.44 -0.11 -14.28
CA ASP A 181 18.87 0.03 -13.97
C ASP A 181 19.37 -1.27 -13.31
N ILE A 182 20.35 -1.93 -13.94
CA ILE A 182 20.86 -3.26 -13.54
C ILE A 182 22.34 -3.14 -13.22
N ALA A 183 22.68 -2.76 -12.00
CA ALA A 183 24.06 -2.61 -11.56
C ALA A 183 24.56 -3.82 -10.77
N ASP A 184 25.82 -4.19 -10.94
CA ASP A 184 26.48 -5.20 -10.11
C ASP A 184 27.01 -4.53 -8.84
N VAL A 185 26.15 -4.44 -7.85
CA VAL A 185 26.40 -3.74 -6.59
C VAL A 185 25.80 -4.50 -5.40
N PRO A 186 26.27 -4.27 -4.16
CA PRO A 186 25.64 -4.83 -2.97
C PRO A 186 24.24 -4.24 -2.73
N ASP A 187 23.42 -4.92 -1.93
CA ASP A 187 22.03 -4.54 -1.65
C ASP A 187 21.89 -3.13 -1.08
N ASN A 188 22.81 -2.75 -0.16
CA ASN A 188 22.82 -1.44 0.49
C ASN A 188 23.31 -0.28 -0.40
N ALA A 189 23.72 -0.56 -1.63
CA ALA A 189 23.87 0.48 -2.64
C ALA A 189 22.54 1.20 -2.90
N TYR A 190 21.39 0.50 -2.78
CA TYR A 190 20.06 1.06 -2.94
C TYR A 190 19.37 1.35 -1.60
N GLY A 191 18.39 2.27 -1.62
CA GLY A 191 17.66 2.73 -0.44
C GLY A 191 16.99 1.62 0.37
N ASP A 192 16.43 0.61 -0.29
CA ASP A 192 15.76 -0.50 0.39
C ASP A 192 16.73 -1.39 1.17
N GLY A 193 17.94 -1.62 0.64
CA GLY A 193 19.00 -2.31 1.37
C GLY A 193 19.41 -1.56 2.63
N ARG A 194 19.57 -0.24 2.55
CA ARG A 194 19.85 0.62 3.71
C ARG A 194 18.67 0.68 4.68
N THR A 195 17.43 0.68 4.19
CA THR A 195 16.22 0.60 5.02
C THR A 195 16.22 -0.68 5.86
N ALA A 196 16.60 -1.81 5.26
CA ALA A 196 16.72 -3.09 5.98
C ALA A 196 17.81 -3.05 7.05
N GLU A 197 19.00 -2.55 6.73
CA GLU A 197 20.12 -2.42 7.69
C GLU A 197 19.73 -1.54 8.87
N LEU A 198 19.15 -0.37 8.62
CA LEU A 198 18.65 0.53 9.67
C LEU A 198 17.51 -0.11 10.48
N GLY A 199 16.61 -0.86 9.84
CA GLY A 199 15.57 -1.62 10.51
C GLY A 199 16.12 -2.64 11.48
N ILE A 200 17.16 -3.36 11.09
CA ILE A 200 17.90 -4.31 11.93
C ILE A 200 18.52 -3.59 13.14
N GLU A 201 19.19 -2.45 12.94
CA GLU A 201 19.77 -1.65 14.04
C GLU A 201 18.68 -1.20 15.03
N ARG A 202 17.50 -0.78 14.53
CA ARG A 202 16.37 -0.38 15.41
C ARG A 202 15.81 -1.56 16.21
N LEU A 203 15.70 -2.75 15.60
CA LEU A 203 15.28 -3.96 16.31
C LEU A 203 16.27 -4.36 17.39
N GLN A 204 17.58 -4.31 17.11
CA GLN A 204 18.64 -4.58 18.10
C GLN A 204 18.61 -3.59 19.27
N ALA A 205 18.32 -2.31 18.98
CA ALA A 205 18.14 -1.31 20.00
C ALA A 205 16.84 -1.52 20.80
N ALA A 206 15.76 -1.93 20.14
CA ALA A 206 14.47 -2.23 20.78
C ALA A 206 14.56 -3.42 21.72
N ALA A 207 15.30 -4.49 21.36
CA ALA A 207 15.52 -5.67 22.20
C ALA A 207 16.19 -5.37 23.56
N LYS A 208 16.78 -4.20 23.72
CA LYS A 208 17.43 -3.74 24.97
C LYS A 208 16.52 -2.86 25.84
N ARG A 209 15.24 -2.70 25.46
CA ARG A 209 14.28 -1.83 26.15
C ARG A 209 13.06 -2.63 26.59
N GLU A 210 12.47 -2.22 27.70
CA GLU A 210 11.17 -2.75 28.16
C GLU A 210 9.99 -2.11 27.42
N GLN A 211 10.17 -0.88 26.90
CA GLN A 211 9.15 -0.14 26.20
C GLN A 211 8.79 -0.83 24.87
N PRO A 212 7.50 -1.11 24.59
CA PRO A 212 7.09 -1.70 23.33
C PRO A 212 7.41 -0.76 22.16
N PHE A 213 7.78 -1.34 21.02
CA PHE A 213 8.06 -0.57 19.82
C PHE A 213 6.92 -0.65 18.78
N PHE A 214 6.78 0.43 18.01
CA PHE A 214 6.10 0.48 16.74
C PHE A 214 7.13 0.89 15.69
N LEU A 215 7.58 -0.06 14.87
CA LEU A 215 8.56 0.19 13.82
C LEU A 215 7.89 0.08 12.46
N ALA A 216 7.89 1.19 11.70
CA ALA A 216 7.41 1.24 10.34
C ALA A 216 8.60 1.26 9.36
N LEU A 217 8.63 0.31 8.43
CA LEU A 217 9.64 0.21 7.37
C LEU A 217 8.96 0.36 6.01
N GLY A 218 9.37 1.39 5.27
CA GLY A 218 8.86 1.68 3.94
C GLY A 218 9.85 1.24 2.87
N ILE A 219 9.53 0.16 2.18
CA ILE A 219 10.27 -0.39 1.05
C ILE A 219 9.77 0.28 -0.23
N ALA A 220 10.68 0.84 -1.03
CA ALA A 220 10.33 1.57 -2.24
C ALA A 220 10.12 0.66 -3.45
N LYS A 221 10.83 -0.48 -3.54
CA LYS A 221 10.65 -1.42 -4.65
C LYS A 221 9.42 -2.31 -4.42
N PRO A 222 8.70 -2.67 -5.50
CA PRO A 222 9.02 -2.49 -6.94
C PRO A 222 8.57 -1.18 -7.62
N HIS A 223 8.46 -0.04 -6.94
CA HIS A 223 8.18 1.25 -7.59
C HIS A 223 9.23 1.59 -8.65
N LEU A 224 8.81 2.25 -9.75
CA LEU A 224 9.71 2.80 -10.78
C LEU A 224 10.79 3.74 -10.19
N PRO A 225 11.99 3.82 -10.79
CA PRO A 225 12.49 2.91 -11.82
C PRO A 225 12.67 1.49 -11.24
N PHE A 226 12.52 0.47 -12.08
CA PHE A 226 12.73 -0.90 -11.64
C PHE A 226 14.22 -1.18 -11.51
N THR A 227 14.76 -0.80 -10.35
CA THR A 227 16.18 -0.90 -10.04
C THR A 227 16.41 -1.95 -8.96
N ALA A 228 17.38 -2.81 -9.17
CA ALA A 228 17.85 -3.79 -8.17
C ALA A 228 19.29 -4.23 -8.52
N PRO A 229 20.06 -4.77 -7.58
CA PRO A 229 21.30 -5.44 -7.89
C PRO A 229 21.12 -6.56 -8.94
N ARG A 230 22.07 -6.67 -9.88
CA ARG A 230 22.07 -7.63 -11.00
C ARG A 230 21.67 -9.05 -10.61
N LYS A 231 22.16 -9.54 -9.48
CA LYS A 231 21.85 -10.89 -8.98
C LYS A 231 20.34 -11.21 -8.89
N TYR A 232 19.47 -10.22 -8.64
CA TYR A 232 18.03 -10.43 -8.58
C TYR A 232 17.39 -10.53 -9.96
N PHE A 233 17.93 -9.87 -10.95
CA PHE A 233 17.53 -10.06 -12.36
C PHE A 233 17.92 -11.45 -12.87
N GLU A 234 19.11 -11.93 -12.51
CA GLU A 234 19.64 -13.24 -12.92
C GLU A 234 18.89 -14.42 -12.29
N MET A 235 18.15 -14.20 -11.20
CA MET A 235 17.26 -15.22 -10.62
C MET A 235 16.07 -15.55 -11.52
N HIS A 236 15.68 -14.65 -12.42
CA HIS A 236 14.52 -14.78 -13.28
C HIS A 236 14.92 -15.07 -14.72
N ASP A 237 14.32 -16.12 -15.30
CA ASP A 237 14.42 -16.39 -16.74
C ASP A 237 13.43 -15.48 -17.50
N LYS A 238 13.94 -14.43 -18.15
CA LYS A 238 13.16 -13.47 -18.93
C LYS A 238 12.23 -14.13 -19.96
N ALA A 239 12.63 -15.26 -20.54
CA ALA A 239 11.84 -15.95 -21.56
C ALA A 239 10.53 -16.56 -21.02
N LYS A 240 10.41 -16.73 -19.71
CA LYS A 240 9.20 -17.25 -19.07
C LYS A 240 8.11 -16.19 -18.87
N PHE A 241 8.42 -14.90 -19.00
CA PHE A 241 7.44 -13.85 -18.81
C PHE A 241 6.58 -13.65 -20.08
N ALA A 242 5.31 -13.99 -19.95
CA ALA A 242 4.30 -13.68 -20.94
C ALA A 242 3.88 -12.21 -20.84
N LEU A 243 3.43 -11.63 -21.93
CA LEU A 243 2.73 -10.35 -21.92
C LEU A 243 1.38 -10.48 -21.20
N ALA A 244 0.80 -9.33 -20.79
CA ALA A 244 -0.53 -9.30 -20.22
C ALA A 244 -1.55 -10.00 -21.13
N ALA A 245 -2.41 -10.84 -20.56
CA ALA A 245 -3.36 -11.64 -21.31
C ALA A 245 -4.43 -10.78 -22.02
N TYR A 246 -4.68 -9.57 -21.51
CA TYR A 246 -5.62 -8.62 -22.11
C TYR A 246 -5.02 -7.20 -22.09
N THR A 247 -4.67 -6.69 -23.27
CA THR A 247 -3.92 -5.44 -23.46
C THR A 247 -4.75 -4.31 -24.06
N ARG A 248 -6.06 -4.47 -24.13
CA ARG A 248 -6.99 -3.47 -24.69
C ARG A 248 -7.89 -2.92 -23.57
N PRO A 249 -8.43 -1.67 -23.71
CA PRO A 249 -9.47 -1.20 -22.82
C PRO A 249 -10.65 -2.20 -22.78
N PRO A 250 -11.34 -2.36 -21.63
CA PRO A 250 -12.51 -3.21 -21.55
C PRO A 250 -13.57 -2.76 -22.57
N GLN A 251 -14.21 -3.73 -23.22
CA GLN A 251 -15.30 -3.45 -24.15
C GLN A 251 -16.42 -2.71 -23.41
N ASP A 252 -17.02 -1.73 -24.05
CA ASP A 252 -18.11 -0.90 -23.52
C ASP A 252 -17.78 -0.11 -22.23
N ALA A 253 -16.51 -0.04 -21.83
CA ALA A 253 -16.10 0.82 -20.73
C ALA A 253 -16.12 2.30 -21.14
N PRO A 254 -16.55 3.21 -20.25
CA PRO A 254 -16.48 4.63 -20.53
C PRO A 254 -15.03 5.09 -20.66
N ALA A 255 -14.76 6.02 -21.58
CA ALA A 255 -13.40 6.49 -21.86
C ALA A 255 -12.68 7.06 -20.63
N VAL A 256 -13.43 7.56 -19.64
CA VAL A 256 -12.92 8.09 -18.37
C VAL A 256 -12.24 7.02 -17.50
N ALA A 257 -12.61 5.76 -17.64
CA ALA A 257 -12.06 4.65 -16.85
C ALA A 257 -10.60 4.36 -17.21
N GLY A 258 -10.24 4.51 -18.48
CA GLY A 258 -8.91 4.18 -18.99
C GLY A 258 -7.82 5.22 -18.69
N LYS A 259 -6.59 4.84 -19.01
CA LYS A 259 -5.42 5.71 -18.96
C LYS A 259 -4.49 5.40 -20.14
N LYS A 260 -4.30 6.34 -21.06
CA LYS A 260 -3.48 6.11 -22.27
C LYS A 260 -1.97 6.25 -22.03
N ALA A 261 -1.59 7.15 -21.18
CA ALA A 261 -0.21 7.37 -20.78
C ALA A 261 -0.18 7.45 -19.25
N GLY A 262 0.93 7.15 -18.64
CA GLY A 262 1.02 7.16 -17.20
C GLY A 262 2.44 7.42 -16.75
N GLU A 263 2.73 7.07 -15.54
CA GLU A 263 4.02 7.31 -14.90
C GLU A 263 5.20 6.73 -15.69
N ILE A 264 4.99 5.60 -16.37
CA ILE A 264 6.03 4.95 -17.18
C ILE A 264 6.60 5.88 -18.25
N THR A 265 5.80 6.82 -18.78
CA THR A 265 6.25 7.79 -19.81
C THR A 265 7.23 8.83 -19.26
N ASN A 266 7.45 8.86 -17.97
CA ASN A 266 8.46 9.69 -17.32
C ASN A 266 9.86 9.10 -17.41
N TYR A 267 10.00 7.86 -17.92
CA TYR A 267 11.25 7.10 -17.97
C TYR A 267 11.64 6.73 -19.40
N GLU A 268 12.96 6.68 -19.67
CA GLU A 268 13.48 6.15 -20.92
C GLU A 268 13.58 4.60 -20.88
N PRO A 269 13.40 3.89 -22.02
CA PRO A 269 13.17 4.42 -23.37
C PRO A 269 11.67 4.49 -23.75
N VAL A 270 10.77 4.70 -22.77
CA VAL A 270 9.32 4.66 -23.02
C VAL A 270 8.86 5.85 -23.86
N PRO A 271 8.18 5.63 -25.00
CA PRO A 271 7.68 6.71 -25.83
C PRO A 271 6.64 7.57 -25.10
N ALA A 272 6.60 8.88 -25.44
CA ALA A 272 5.68 9.83 -24.79
C ALA A 272 4.19 9.49 -24.96
N ASN A 273 3.81 8.75 -26.03
CA ASN A 273 2.47 8.27 -26.25
C ASN A 273 2.07 7.05 -25.38
N GLY A 274 3.03 6.50 -24.62
CA GLY A 274 2.84 5.36 -23.71
C GLY A 274 2.69 4.01 -24.43
N VAL A 275 2.94 3.93 -25.72
CA VAL A 275 2.90 2.67 -26.47
C VAL A 275 4.21 1.92 -26.24
N VAL A 276 4.13 0.79 -25.57
CA VAL A 276 5.25 -0.07 -25.23
C VAL A 276 5.31 -1.25 -26.19
N SER A 277 6.48 -1.50 -26.81
CA SER A 277 6.67 -2.68 -27.68
C SER A 277 6.65 -3.97 -26.85
N ASP A 278 6.38 -5.10 -27.49
CA ASP A 278 6.37 -6.41 -26.84
C ASP A 278 7.73 -6.75 -26.18
N GLU A 279 8.84 -6.33 -26.78
CA GLU A 279 10.17 -6.53 -26.25
C GLU A 279 10.37 -5.71 -24.96
N LEU A 280 10.10 -4.41 -25.02
CA LEU A 280 10.19 -3.52 -23.87
C LEU A 280 9.20 -3.94 -22.76
N ALA A 281 8.01 -4.42 -23.13
CA ALA A 281 7.04 -4.93 -22.17
C ALA A 281 7.58 -6.11 -21.36
N ARG A 282 8.24 -7.07 -22.03
CA ARG A 282 8.90 -8.20 -21.33
C ARG A 282 10.04 -7.73 -20.44
N ASP A 283 10.83 -6.74 -20.89
CA ASP A 283 11.89 -6.14 -20.06
C ASP A 283 11.34 -5.49 -18.80
N LEU A 284 10.26 -4.71 -18.93
CA LEU A 284 9.60 -4.06 -17.81
C LEU A 284 8.97 -5.06 -16.83
N ILE A 285 8.32 -6.13 -17.36
CA ILE A 285 7.76 -7.18 -16.50
C ILE A 285 8.89 -7.90 -15.76
N HIS A 286 9.93 -8.32 -16.46
CA HIS A 286 11.10 -8.97 -15.84
C HIS A 286 11.72 -8.08 -14.75
N ALA A 287 11.90 -6.79 -15.03
CA ALA A 287 12.49 -5.84 -14.10
C ALA A 287 11.58 -5.60 -12.86
N TYR A 288 10.27 -5.56 -13.05
CA TYR A 288 9.32 -5.47 -11.93
C TYR A 288 9.46 -6.68 -10.99
N TYR A 289 9.50 -7.91 -11.52
CA TYR A 289 9.67 -9.12 -10.71
C TYR A 289 11.05 -9.18 -10.04
N ALA A 290 12.11 -8.77 -10.70
CA ALA A 290 13.45 -8.67 -10.10
C ALA A 290 13.46 -7.65 -8.93
N ALA A 291 12.81 -6.49 -9.11
CA ALA A 291 12.67 -5.49 -8.06
C ALA A 291 11.80 -5.99 -6.88
N ALA A 292 10.74 -6.77 -7.15
CA ALA A 292 9.95 -7.40 -6.11
C ALA A 292 10.75 -8.47 -5.33
N THR A 293 11.57 -9.27 -6.02
CA THR A 293 12.48 -10.23 -5.37
C THR A 293 13.54 -9.52 -4.51
N PHE A 294 14.04 -8.37 -4.96
CA PHE A 294 14.94 -7.55 -4.16
C PHE A 294 14.25 -7.03 -2.89
N ALA A 295 13.02 -6.52 -3.01
CA ALA A 295 12.22 -6.08 -1.86
C ALA A 295 11.98 -7.24 -0.87
N ASP A 296 11.60 -8.42 -1.37
CA ASP A 296 11.44 -9.65 -0.58
C ASP A 296 12.69 -9.99 0.23
N ALA A 297 13.87 -9.92 -0.41
CA ALA A 297 15.13 -10.21 0.26
C ALA A 297 15.45 -9.20 1.39
N GLN A 298 15.13 -7.92 1.21
CA GLN A 298 15.34 -6.92 2.26
C GLN A 298 14.37 -7.13 3.44
N ILE A 299 13.11 -7.43 3.15
CA ILE A 299 12.12 -7.81 4.17
C ILE A 299 12.59 -9.06 4.93
N GLY A 300 13.13 -10.05 4.22
CA GLY A 300 13.67 -11.27 4.82
C GLY A 300 14.73 -11.00 5.89
N LYS A 301 15.69 -10.12 5.60
CA LYS A 301 16.75 -9.75 6.57
C LYS A 301 16.18 -9.19 7.88
N VAL A 302 15.15 -8.35 7.77
CA VAL A 302 14.49 -7.74 8.96
C VAL A 302 13.72 -8.80 9.74
N LEU A 303 13.01 -9.70 9.05
CA LEU A 303 12.26 -10.78 9.70
C LEU A 303 13.19 -11.80 10.38
N ASP A 304 14.33 -12.09 9.77
CA ASP A 304 15.35 -12.98 10.34
C ASP A 304 15.95 -12.37 11.62
N GLU A 305 16.23 -11.07 11.62
CA GLU A 305 16.71 -10.39 12.82
C GLU A 305 15.66 -10.33 13.93
N LEU A 306 14.40 -10.05 13.59
CA LEU A 306 13.29 -10.08 14.56
C LEU A 306 13.20 -11.47 15.23
N GLN A 307 13.35 -12.53 14.45
CA GLN A 307 13.37 -13.91 14.93
C GLN A 307 14.61 -14.20 15.80
N ARG A 308 15.80 -13.81 15.33
CA ARG A 308 17.06 -14.00 16.04
C ARG A 308 17.07 -13.35 17.44
N LEU A 309 16.40 -12.20 17.56
CA LEU A 309 16.24 -11.48 18.81
C LEU A 309 15.13 -12.06 19.72
N GLY A 310 14.38 -13.05 19.25
CA GLY A 310 13.26 -13.65 19.98
C GLY A 310 12.02 -12.76 20.09
N LEU A 311 12.01 -11.60 19.40
CA LEU A 311 10.94 -10.60 19.47
C LEU A 311 9.68 -11.02 18.71
N GLU A 312 9.78 -11.94 17.77
CA GLU A 312 8.66 -12.36 16.92
C GLU A 312 7.45 -12.91 17.69
N LYS A 313 7.70 -13.50 18.89
CA LYS A 313 6.66 -14.12 19.72
C LYS A 313 5.68 -13.10 20.31
N ASN A 314 6.11 -11.85 20.44
CA ASN A 314 5.31 -10.73 20.96
C ASN A 314 5.28 -9.54 19.99
N THR A 315 5.30 -9.81 18.67
CA THR A 315 5.26 -8.75 17.65
C THR A 315 4.12 -9.00 16.66
N ILE A 316 3.23 -8.03 16.52
CA ILE A 316 2.28 -7.97 15.41
C ILE A 316 3.05 -7.56 14.18
N ILE A 317 2.96 -8.36 13.10
CA ILE A 317 3.62 -8.07 11.82
C ILE A 317 2.56 -7.84 10.77
N ILE A 318 2.64 -6.71 10.07
CA ILE A 318 1.80 -6.43 8.91
C ILE A 318 2.71 -6.20 7.70
N LEU A 319 2.43 -6.91 6.62
CA LEU A 319 2.92 -6.59 5.29
C LEU A 319 1.75 -6.06 4.46
N TRP A 320 1.92 -4.87 3.90
CA TRP A 320 0.91 -4.15 3.15
C TRP A 320 1.52 -3.50 1.91
N GLY A 321 0.95 -3.80 0.72
CA GLY A 321 1.22 -3.05 -0.50
C GLY A 321 0.35 -1.79 -0.53
N ASP A 322 0.91 -0.64 -0.93
CA ASP A 322 0.15 0.60 -0.89
C ASP A 322 -0.87 0.70 -2.03
N HIS A 323 -0.59 0.15 -3.18
CA HIS A 323 -1.49 -0.13 -4.31
C HIS A 323 -0.82 -1.13 -5.25
N GLY A 324 -1.56 -1.59 -6.26
CA GLY A 324 -1.02 -2.44 -7.30
C GLY A 324 -0.40 -1.64 -8.46
N TRP A 325 -0.15 -2.34 -9.57
CA TRP A 325 0.46 -1.80 -10.78
C TRP A 325 -0.02 -2.57 -12.01
N HIS A 326 -0.32 -1.88 -13.12
CA HIS A 326 -0.55 -2.52 -14.41
C HIS A 326 0.78 -2.83 -15.08
N LEU A 327 0.94 -4.07 -15.53
CA LEU A 327 2.08 -4.55 -16.32
C LEU A 327 1.68 -4.81 -17.76
N GLY A 328 1.00 -3.84 -18.39
CA GLY A 328 0.44 -3.95 -19.72
C GLY A 328 -1.03 -4.37 -19.74
N ASP A 329 -1.61 -4.74 -18.59
CA ASP A 329 -3.03 -5.03 -18.45
C ASP A 329 -3.85 -3.83 -18.94
N HIS A 330 -4.86 -4.06 -19.78
CA HIS A 330 -5.68 -3.03 -20.46
C HIS A 330 -4.86 -2.02 -21.31
N GLY A 331 -3.62 -2.34 -21.69
CA GLY A 331 -2.68 -1.43 -22.36
C GLY A 331 -2.12 -0.35 -21.43
N ILE A 332 -2.14 -0.56 -20.13
CA ILE A 332 -1.80 0.42 -19.11
C ILE A 332 -0.48 0.04 -18.41
N TRP A 333 0.37 1.04 -18.15
CA TRP A 333 1.66 0.93 -17.44
C TRP A 333 1.74 1.99 -16.34
N THR A 334 0.84 1.91 -15.37
CA THR A 334 0.73 2.79 -14.21
C THR A 334 -0.26 2.19 -13.21
N LYS A 335 -0.43 2.84 -12.04
CA LYS A 335 -1.45 2.49 -11.03
C LYS A 335 -2.78 3.22 -11.21
N HIS A 336 -2.79 4.39 -11.62
CA HIS A 336 -3.80 5.48 -11.62
C HIS A 336 -5.17 5.11 -12.24
N THR A 337 -5.85 4.06 -11.78
CA THR A 337 -7.16 3.58 -12.26
C THR A 337 -8.00 3.02 -11.11
N ASN A 338 -9.26 2.67 -11.39
CA ASN A 338 -10.10 1.88 -10.50
C ASN A 338 -10.05 0.36 -10.82
N TYR A 339 -9.24 -0.10 -11.76
CA TYR A 339 -9.14 -1.52 -12.12
C TYR A 339 -8.47 -2.35 -11.02
N GLU A 340 -8.76 -3.67 -11.02
CA GLU A 340 -8.27 -4.63 -10.03
C GLU A 340 -6.74 -4.61 -9.91
N GLN A 341 -6.02 -4.53 -11.05
CA GLN A 341 -4.56 -4.53 -11.10
C GLN A 341 -3.92 -3.38 -10.30
N ALA A 342 -4.61 -2.24 -10.22
CA ALA A 342 -4.13 -1.08 -9.50
C ALA A 342 -4.60 -1.03 -8.03
N ASN A 343 -5.75 -1.63 -7.71
CA ASN A 343 -6.38 -1.44 -6.41
C ASN A 343 -6.24 -2.64 -5.48
N ARG A 344 -6.14 -3.87 -6.01
CA ARG A 344 -5.91 -5.06 -5.20
C ARG A 344 -4.45 -5.11 -4.73
N ILE A 345 -4.28 -5.29 -3.42
CA ILE A 345 -2.99 -5.24 -2.74
C ILE A 345 -2.72 -6.54 -1.97
N PRO A 346 -1.46 -6.94 -1.77
CA PRO A 346 -1.13 -7.94 -0.79
C PRO A 346 -1.32 -7.37 0.63
N LEU A 347 -1.92 -8.17 1.48
CA LEU A 347 -2.07 -7.90 2.91
C LEU A 347 -1.89 -9.20 3.69
N LEU A 348 -0.85 -9.23 4.54
CA LEU A 348 -0.55 -10.32 5.45
C LEU A 348 -0.52 -9.78 6.87
N ILE A 349 -1.22 -10.44 7.80
CA ILE A 349 -1.24 -10.06 9.22
C ILE A 349 -0.85 -11.25 10.09
N VAL A 350 0.21 -11.10 10.86
CA VAL A 350 0.59 -12.00 11.95
C VAL A 350 0.28 -11.30 13.27
N ALA A 351 -0.60 -11.88 14.08
CA ALA A 351 -0.89 -11.42 15.43
C ALA A 351 -0.74 -12.63 16.38
N PRO A 352 0.32 -12.70 17.20
CA PRO A 352 0.58 -13.82 18.07
C PRO A 352 -0.62 -14.14 18.97
N GLY A 353 -1.01 -15.41 19.03
CA GLY A 353 -2.19 -15.86 19.81
C GLY A 353 -3.56 -15.49 19.24
N VAL A 354 -3.62 -14.77 18.11
CA VAL A 354 -4.89 -14.33 17.47
C VAL A 354 -5.03 -14.91 16.07
N THR A 355 -4.01 -14.72 15.22
CA THR A 355 -4.04 -15.17 13.81
C THR A 355 -3.94 -16.69 13.72
N GLN A 356 -4.76 -17.29 12.84
CA GLN A 356 -4.61 -18.70 12.44
C GLN A 356 -3.51 -18.79 11.38
N PRO A 357 -2.34 -19.41 11.67
CA PRO A 357 -1.21 -19.44 10.75
C PRO A 357 -1.53 -20.11 9.41
N GLY A 358 -1.06 -19.53 8.31
CA GLY A 358 -1.21 -20.07 6.95
C GLY A 358 -2.64 -20.05 6.42
N SER A 359 -3.57 -19.38 7.11
CA SER A 359 -4.96 -19.25 6.66
C SER A 359 -5.13 -18.12 5.64
N ALA A 360 -6.26 -18.12 4.94
CA ALA A 360 -6.65 -17.08 3.99
C ALA A 360 -8.11 -16.67 4.19
N SER A 361 -8.42 -15.40 3.91
CA SER A 361 -9.77 -14.86 3.95
C SER A 361 -10.14 -14.15 2.67
N LYS A 362 -11.39 -14.34 2.24
CA LYS A 362 -12.03 -13.60 1.14
C LYS A 362 -12.87 -12.42 1.65
N GLN A 363 -12.64 -11.99 2.89
CA GLN A 363 -13.24 -10.76 3.42
C GLN A 363 -12.80 -9.55 2.57
N PRO A 364 -13.69 -8.78 1.95
CA PRO A 364 -13.35 -7.51 1.33
C PRO A 364 -12.80 -6.55 2.38
N THR A 365 -11.54 -6.14 2.22
CA THR A 365 -10.75 -5.42 3.22
C THR A 365 -10.19 -4.15 2.61
N GLU A 366 -10.13 -3.08 3.39
CA GLU A 366 -9.57 -1.80 2.97
C GLU A 366 -8.33 -1.42 3.77
N SER A 367 -7.45 -0.60 3.19
CA SER A 367 -6.27 -0.07 3.91
C SER A 367 -6.65 0.66 5.20
N VAL A 368 -7.77 1.37 5.22
CA VAL A 368 -8.27 2.10 6.41
C VAL A 368 -8.62 1.18 7.59
N ASP A 369 -8.83 -0.12 7.35
CA ASP A 369 -9.15 -1.11 8.39
C ASP A 369 -7.96 -1.40 9.30
N LEU A 370 -6.73 -1.10 8.84
CA LEU A 370 -5.52 -1.43 9.58
C LEU A 370 -5.37 -0.59 10.86
N PHE A 371 -5.81 0.66 10.87
CA PHE A 371 -5.72 1.49 12.06
C PHE A 371 -6.57 0.94 13.22
N PRO A 372 -7.89 0.74 13.10
CA PRO A 372 -8.67 0.17 14.18
C PRO A 372 -8.25 -1.28 14.53
N THR A 373 -7.79 -2.05 13.54
CA THR A 373 -7.28 -3.42 13.77
C THR A 373 -6.04 -3.42 14.66
N LEU A 374 -5.04 -2.60 14.34
CA LEU A 374 -3.82 -2.49 15.12
C LEU A 374 -4.08 -1.97 16.54
N ALA A 375 -4.96 -0.98 16.69
CA ALA A 375 -5.35 -0.47 18.00
C ALA A 375 -5.99 -1.57 18.87
N GLU A 376 -6.93 -2.35 18.31
CA GLU A 376 -7.58 -3.46 19.03
C GLU A 376 -6.60 -4.59 19.36
N LEU A 377 -5.74 -5.01 18.42
CA LEU A 377 -4.72 -6.04 18.67
C LEU A 377 -3.74 -5.64 19.76
N ALA A 378 -3.41 -4.37 19.86
CA ALA A 378 -2.51 -3.84 20.87
C ALA A 378 -3.21 -3.53 22.21
N GLY A 379 -4.51 -3.77 22.33
CA GLY A 379 -5.30 -3.45 23.52
C GLY A 379 -5.39 -1.95 23.80
N LEU A 380 -5.28 -1.12 22.75
CA LEU A 380 -5.35 0.35 22.85
C LEU A 380 -6.79 0.84 22.72
N PRO A 381 -7.10 2.06 23.18
CA PRO A 381 -8.38 2.70 22.91
C PRO A 381 -8.69 2.75 21.42
N ALA A 382 -9.96 2.71 21.04
CA ALA A 382 -10.38 2.91 19.67
C ALA A 382 -9.83 4.25 19.13
N PRO A 383 -9.30 4.28 17.89
CA PRO A 383 -8.73 5.50 17.32
C PRO A 383 -9.79 6.61 17.22
N ARG A 384 -9.38 7.81 17.55
CA ARG A 384 -10.21 9.03 17.49
C ARG A 384 -9.36 10.20 17.01
N GLY A 385 -9.98 11.13 16.31
CA GLY A 385 -9.35 12.35 15.82
C GLY A 385 -10.39 13.28 15.21
N PRO A 386 -9.99 14.46 14.72
CA PRO A 386 -10.88 15.34 13.95
C PRO A 386 -11.23 14.74 12.58
N GLN A 387 -10.39 13.80 12.06
CA GLN A 387 -10.71 13.03 10.87
C GLN A 387 -11.70 11.90 11.20
N PRO A 388 -12.61 11.52 10.26
CA PRO A 388 -13.43 10.33 10.43
C PRO A 388 -12.56 9.06 10.43
N ILE A 389 -12.96 8.06 11.22
CA ILE A 389 -12.36 6.72 11.15
C ILE A 389 -13.33 5.85 10.34
N ASP A 390 -12.98 5.62 9.08
CA ASP A 390 -13.82 4.86 8.13
C ASP A 390 -13.57 3.34 8.19
N GLY A 391 -12.44 2.95 8.78
CA GLY A 391 -12.04 1.55 8.93
C GLY A 391 -12.84 0.80 9.98
N VAL A 392 -12.90 -0.52 9.82
CA VAL A 392 -13.42 -1.47 10.82
C VAL A 392 -12.33 -2.43 11.24
N SER A 393 -12.40 -2.92 12.48
CA SER A 393 -11.42 -3.89 12.96
C SER A 393 -11.56 -5.24 12.26
N LEU A 394 -10.43 -5.79 11.83
CA LEU A 394 -10.29 -7.12 11.24
C LEU A 394 -10.00 -8.21 12.29
N VAL A 395 -9.95 -7.90 13.57
CA VAL A 395 -9.68 -8.88 14.63
C VAL A 395 -10.66 -10.05 14.62
N PRO A 396 -11.96 -9.85 14.36
CA PRO A 396 -12.88 -10.99 14.22
C PRO A 396 -12.50 -11.94 13.06
N VAL A 397 -11.96 -11.39 11.95
CA VAL A 397 -11.49 -12.16 10.78
C VAL A 397 -10.17 -12.87 11.09
N LEU A 398 -9.28 -12.24 11.84
CA LEU A 398 -8.00 -12.86 12.27
C LEU A 398 -8.23 -14.08 13.16
N ARG A 399 -9.28 -14.05 14.00
CA ARG A 399 -9.68 -15.19 14.85
C ARG A 399 -10.42 -16.27 14.08
N ASP A 400 -11.24 -15.87 13.10
CA ASP A 400 -12.02 -16.76 12.26
C ASP A 400 -11.98 -16.26 10.80
N PRO A 401 -11.14 -16.87 9.94
CA PRO A 401 -10.99 -16.46 8.54
C PRO A 401 -12.27 -16.48 7.70
N ALA A 402 -13.30 -17.22 8.13
CA ALA A 402 -14.59 -17.27 7.46
C ALA A 402 -15.53 -16.12 7.89
N LYS A 403 -15.16 -15.36 8.92
CA LYS A 403 -15.97 -14.24 9.42
C LYS A 403 -16.03 -13.12 8.40
N ILE A 404 -17.21 -12.54 8.23
CA ILE A 404 -17.45 -11.37 7.39
C ILE A 404 -17.78 -10.18 8.31
N VAL A 405 -16.99 -9.11 8.26
CA VAL A 405 -17.21 -7.86 9.02
C VAL A 405 -17.79 -6.76 8.15
N ARG A 406 -17.62 -6.87 6.80
CA ARG A 406 -18.29 -6.01 5.81
C ARG A 406 -18.46 -6.79 4.49
N ASP A 407 -19.44 -6.41 3.69
CA ASP A 407 -19.81 -7.09 2.43
C ASP A 407 -19.09 -6.50 1.18
N HIS A 408 -18.35 -5.39 1.34
CA HIS A 408 -17.64 -4.69 0.26
C HIS A 408 -16.43 -3.91 0.75
N ALA A 409 -15.55 -3.56 -0.18
CA ALA A 409 -14.51 -2.55 -0.02
C ALA A 409 -14.81 -1.34 -0.91
N CYS A 410 -14.40 -0.15 -0.46
CA CYS A 410 -14.54 1.11 -1.18
C CYS A 410 -13.17 1.59 -1.66
N HIS A 411 -13.11 2.00 -2.93
CA HIS A 411 -11.98 2.76 -3.44
C HIS A 411 -12.45 3.84 -4.41
N SER A 412 -11.56 4.75 -4.78
CA SER A 412 -11.93 5.85 -5.67
C SER A 412 -10.75 6.34 -6.48
N TYR A 413 -11.04 6.89 -7.67
CA TYR A 413 -10.03 7.59 -8.44
C TYR A 413 -10.61 8.82 -9.16
N PRO A 414 -9.97 10.01 -9.06
CA PRO A 414 -10.42 11.21 -9.77
C PRO A 414 -9.92 11.23 -11.22
N ARG A 415 -10.75 11.74 -12.15
CA ARG A 415 -10.40 12.02 -13.56
C ARG A 415 -10.90 13.41 -13.95
N GLY A 416 -9.98 14.38 -14.03
CA GLY A 416 -10.39 15.77 -14.20
C GLY A 416 -11.38 16.18 -13.10
N PRO A 417 -12.59 16.67 -13.46
CA PRO A 417 -13.59 17.03 -12.47
C PRO A 417 -14.40 15.83 -11.97
N LEU A 418 -14.37 14.68 -12.66
CA LEU A 418 -15.14 13.50 -12.26
C LEU A 418 -14.45 12.71 -11.15
N MET A 419 -15.26 12.16 -10.27
CA MET A 419 -14.83 11.18 -9.28
C MET A 419 -15.41 9.80 -9.64
N GLY A 420 -14.53 8.81 -9.79
CA GLY A 420 -14.92 7.41 -9.88
C GLY A 420 -14.95 6.79 -8.50
N ARG A 421 -16.14 6.60 -7.91
CA ARG A 421 -16.30 5.88 -6.65
C ARG A 421 -16.63 4.43 -6.94
N ALA A 422 -15.92 3.51 -6.31
CA ALA A 422 -16.05 2.08 -6.55
C ALA A 422 -16.50 1.33 -5.30
N ILE A 423 -17.36 0.32 -5.54
CA ILE A 423 -17.71 -0.74 -4.59
C ILE A 423 -17.17 -2.06 -5.14
N ARG A 424 -16.40 -2.79 -4.33
CA ARG A 424 -15.85 -4.10 -4.63
C ARG A 424 -16.37 -5.13 -3.63
N THR A 425 -17.33 -5.95 -4.04
CA THR A 425 -17.82 -7.11 -3.26
C THR A 425 -16.92 -8.33 -3.54
N GLN A 426 -17.23 -9.50 -2.98
CA GLN A 426 -16.46 -10.71 -3.32
C GLN A 426 -16.53 -11.06 -4.81
N ARG A 427 -17.63 -10.71 -5.51
CA ARG A 427 -17.85 -11.08 -6.90
C ARG A 427 -17.76 -9.89 -7.86
N TYR A 428 -18.40 -8.77 -7.54
CA TYR A 428 -18.58 -7.65 -8.46
C TYR A 428 -17.77 -6.44 -8.08
N ARG A 429 -17.39 -5.64 -9.09
CA ARG A 429 -16.98 -4.26 -8.90
C ARG A 429 -17.89 -3.36 -9.73
N LEU A 430 -18.50 -2.36 -9.07
CA LEU A 430 -19.18 -1.23 -9.69
C LEU A 430 -18.28 0.01 -9.55
N VAL A 431 -18.19 0.82 -10.60
CA VAL A 431 -17.64 2.19 -10.53
C VAL A 431 -18.69 3.17 -11.03
N GLU A 432 -18.93 4.21 -10.24
CA GLU A 432 -19.78 5.34 -10.61
C GLU A 432 -18.91 6.58 -10.85
N TRP A 433 -18.86 7.04 -12.12
CA TRP A 433 -18.11 8.22 -12.54
C TRP A 433 -19.05 9.40 -12.71
N LYS A 434 -18.98 10.39 -11.83
CA LYS A 434 -19.77 11.63 -11.93
C LYS A 434 -19.07 12.81 -11.27
N LEU A 435 -19.56 14.00 -11.48
CA LEU A 435 -19.21 15.14 -10.63
C LEU A 435 -19.73 14.88 -9.20
N PRO A 436 -18.94 15.15 -8.15
CA PRO A 436 -19.46 15.13 -6.79
C PRO A 436 -20.73 15.99 -6.65
N ASP A 437 -21.63 15.56 -5.79
CA ASP A 437 -22.90 16.24 -5.46
C ASP A 437 -23.87 16.47 -6.64
N THR A 438 -23.67 15.79 -7.79
CA THR A 438 -24.60 15.83 -8.92
C THR A 438 -25.57 14.65 -8.89
N ASP A 439 -26.66 14.75 -9.69
CA ASP A 439 -27.65 13.69 -9.83
C ASP A 439 -26.95 12.36 -10.23
N PRO A 440 -27.16 11.29 -9.46
CA PRO A 440 -26.66 9.97 -9.82
C PRO A 440 -27.05 9.46 -11.22
N ALA A 441 -28.14 9.96 -11.80
CA ALA A 441 -28.56 9.63 -13.16
C ALA A 441 -27.56 10.08 -14.25
N THR A 442 -26.70 11.07 -13.93
CA THR A 442 -25.68 11.60 -14.85
C THR A 442 -24.42 10.75 -14.90
N ALA A 443 -24.32 9.71 -14.05
CA ALA A 443 -23.11 8.93 -13.90
C ALA A 443 -22.85 8.02 -15.12
N GLN A 444 -21.58 7.93 -15.53
CA GLN A 444 -21.08 6.85 -16.37
C GLN A 444 -20.72 5.66 -15.45
N LEU A 445 -21.10 4.45 -15.86
CA LEU A 445 -21.02 3.27 -15.01
C LEU A 445 -20.12 2.20 -15.59
N GLU A 446 -19.38 1.52 -14.71
CA GLU A 446 -18.69 0.27 -14.99
C GLU A 446 -19.18 -0.81 -14.04
N LEU A 447 -19.37 -2.03 -14.57
CA LEU A 447 -19.65 -3.23 -13.77
C LEU A 447 -18.83 -4.39 -14.30
N TYR A 448 -18.08 -5.06 -13.42
CA TYR A 448 -17.30 -6.26 -13.74
C TYR A 448 -17.67 -7.41 -12.80
N ASP A 449 -17.65 -8.64 -13.35
CA ASP A 449 -18.01 -9.88 -12.65
C ASP A 449 -16.78 -10.81 -12.58
N TYR A 450 -16.06 -10.83 -11.46
CA TYR A 450 -14.80 -11.58 -11.31
C TYR A 450 -14.96 -13.10 -11.24
N GLU A 451 -16.18 -13.61 -11.16
CA GLU A 451 -16.45 -15.05 -11.26
C GLU A 451 -16.37 -15.52 -12.71
N THR A 452 -16.75 -14.68 -13.66
CA THR A 452 -16.82 -15.02 -15.10
C THR A 452 -15.77 -14.28 -15.92
N ASP A 453 -15.31 -13.10 -15.49
CA ASP A 453 -14.35 -12.25 -16.18
C ASP A 453 -13.33 -11.64 -15.19
N PRO A 454 -12.35 -12.42 -14.70
CA PRO A 454 -11.36 -11.93 -13.76
C PRO A 454 -10.38 -10.91 -14.36
N LEU A 455 -10.37 -10.75 -15.70
CA LEU A 455 -9.50 -9.81 -16.41
C LEU A 455 -10.21 -8.49 -16.76
N GLU A 456 -11.47 -8.31 -16.36
CA GLU A 456 -12.24 -7.08 -16.62
C GLU A 456 -12.26 -6.72 -18.11
N THR A 457 -12.55 -7.70 -18.96
CA THR A 457 -12.52 -7.53 -20.43
C THR A 457 -13.76 -6.85 -20.98
N GLN A 458 -14.90 -6.90 -20.25
CA GLN A 458 -16.18 -6.36 -20.69
C GLN A 458 -16.91 -5.63 -19.55
N ASN A 459 -17.36 -4.41 -19.81
CA ASN A 459 -18.27 -3.68 -18.94
C ASN A 459 -19.71 -4.22 -19.07
N LEU A 460 -20.26 -4.72 -17.96
CA LEU A 460 -21.58 -5.33 -17.88
C LEU A 460 -22.68 -4.37 -17.39
N ALA A 461 -22.38 -3.08 -17.19
CA ALA A 461 -23.33 -2.15 -16.57
C ALA A 461 -24.66 -2.04 -17.36
N ALA A 462 -24.61 -2.04 -18.69
CA ALA A 462 -25.80 -1.98 -19.53
C ALA A 462 -26.60 -3.30 -19.56
N THR A 463 -25.92 -4.46 -19.41
CA THR A 463 -26.53 -5.78 -19.56
C THR A 463 -27.02 -6.38 -18.24
N LYS A 464 -26.54 -5.86 -17.10
CA LYS A 464 -26.92 -6.33 -15.74
C LYS A 464 -27.49 -5.19 -14.86
N PRO A 465 -28.57 -4.47 -15.28
CA PRO A 465 -29.07 -3.30 -14.55
C PRO A 465 -29.52 -3.61 -13.12
N GLY A 466 -30.01 -4.82 -12.86
CA GLY A 466 -30.40 -5.25 -11.51
C GLY A 466 -29.22 -5.30 -10.53
N ILE A 467 -28.04 -5.78 -10.97
CA ILE A 467 -26.82 -5.79 -10.17
C ILE A 467 -26.33 -4.36 -9.95
N VAL A 468 -26.36 -3.52 -10.99
CA VAL A 468 -26.03 -2.10 -10.89
C VAL A 468 -26.87 -1.43 -9.79
N THR A 469 -28.20 -1.64 -9.80
CA THR A 469 -29.11 -1.06 -8.80
C THR A 469 -28.72 -1.51 -7.37
N GLN A 470 -28.45 -2.80 -7.17
CA GLN A 470 -28.05 -3.34 -5.87
C GLN A 470 -26.74 -2.71 -5.37
N LEU A 471 -25.72 -2.63 -6.22
CA LEU A 471 -24.42 -2.09 -5.84
C LEU A 471 -24.44 -0.57 -5.66
N ARG A 472 -25.27 0.17 -6.42
CA ARG A 472 -25.49 1.59 -6.19
C ARG A 472 -26.20 1.86 -4.86
N ALA A 473 -27.10 0.97 -4.43
CA ALA A 473 -27.72 1.06 -3.11
C ALA A 473 -26.68 0.88 -1.98
N ILE A 474 -25.64 0.07 -2.19
CA ILE A 474 -24.49 -0.03 -1.27
C ILE A 474 -23.67 1.26 -1.32
N LEU A 475 -23.33 1.75 -2.51
CA LEU A 475 -22.53 2.96 -2.68
C LEU A 475 -23.21 4.20 -2.04
N ALA A 476 -24.53 4.26 -2.09
CA ALA A 476 -25.32 5.35 -1.48
C ALA A 476 -25.27 5.38 0.07
N ARG A 477 -24.80 4.33 0.73
CA ARG A 477 -24.56 4.31 2.19
C ARG A 477 -23.30 5.09 2.56
N HIS A 478 -22.43 5.38 1.59
CA HIS A 478 -21.21 6.13 1.77
C HIS A 478 -21.41 7.59 1.34
N PRO A 479 -20.84 8.56 2.06
CA PRO A 479 -20.94 9.96 1.68
C PRO A 479 -20.36 10.18 0.28
N GLU A 480 -20.82 11.26 -0.38
CA GLU A 480 -20.20 11.74 -1.60
C GLU A 480 -18.72 12.10 -1.33
N ALA A 481 -17.92 12.00 -2.38
CA ALA A 481 -16.52 12.35 -2.27
C ALA A 481 -16.36 13.85 -2.01
N LEU A 482 -15.67 14.22 -0.94
CA LEU A 482 -15.28 15.60 -0.73
C LEU A 482 -14.43 16.09 -1.89
N ALA A 483 -14.72 17.30 -2.36
CA ALA A 483 -13.88 17.96 -3.35
C ALA A 483 -12.45 18.11 -2.81
N LYS A 484 -11.48 18.19 -3.72
CA LYS A 484 -10.10 18.52 -3.32
C LYS A 484 -10.12 19.84 -2.56
N PRO A 485 -9.57 19.91 -1.33
CA PRO A 485 -9.40 21.18 -0.65
C PRO A 485 -8.64 22.16 -1.56
N PRO A 486 -8.92 23.47 -1.51
CA PRO A 486 -8.16 24.43 -2.29
C PRO A 486 -6.66 24.29 -1.96
N THR A 487 -5.82 24.30 -2.98
CA THR A 487 -4.35 24.42 -2.76
C THR A 487 -4.12 25.80 -2.13
N LYS A 488 -3.52 25.81 -0.93
CA LYS A 488 -2.82 27.02 -0.51
C LYS A 488 -1.75 27.24 -1.58
N ASP A 489 -1.73 28.46 -2.13
CA ASP A 489 -0.90 28.84 -3.26
C ASP A 489 0.50 28.27 -3.16
N LYS A 490 1.01 27.88 -4.32
CA LYS A 490 2.40 27.41 -4.48
C LYS A 490 3.32 28.48 -3.85
N LEU A 491 3.84 28.15 -2.67
CA LEU A 491 4.95 28.91 -2.07
C LEU A 491 6.25 28.61 -2.81
#